data_4880243299f4a34cfdfdacc85a012fcc
#
_entry.id   4880243299f4a34cfdfdacc85a012fcc
#
_cell.length_a   1.000
_cell.length_b   1.000
_cell.length_c   1.000
_cell.angle_alpha   90.00
_cell.angle_beta   90.00
_cell.angle_gamma   90.00
#
_symmetry.space_group_name_H-M   'P 1'
#
loop_
_entity.id
_entity.type
_entity.pdbx_description
1 polymer ?
#
loop_
_entity_poly.entity_id
_entity_poly.type
_entity_poly.pdbx_seq_one_letter_code
_entity_poly.pdbx_strand_id
1 'polypeptide(L)'
;MPNYRRYRVPGGTYFFTVNLLERYSNDLLIRHIDTFRTVVQETRKRWPFHIDAWVVLPEHLHCVWTLPISDDDNANRWRVIKQGFSKSLPITERRSAVRVARGERGIWQRRFWEHVIRDDEDYAAHIDYCHINPMKHGLVKQVADWPYSTFHRYVEHGLYPLDWAASPSIRFVDGERG
;
A
#
# COMPACT_ATOMS: atom_id res chain seq x y z
N MET A 1 -0.27 -8.13 -25.31
CA MET A 1 -0.28 -8.10 -23.83
C MET A 1 1.14 -7.95 -23.33
N PRO A 2 1.45 -6.96 -22.53
CA PRO A 2 2.78 -6.90 -21.95
C PRO A 2 2.96 -8.14 -21.06
N ASN A 3 4.03 -8.90 -21.29
CA ASN A 3 4.44 -10.00 -20.43
C ASN A 3 4.98 -9.41 -19.12
N TYR A 4 4.07 -9.05 -18.21
CA TYR A 4 4.44 -8.59 -16.88
C TYR A 4 4.92 -9.81 -16.07
N ARG A 5 6.23 -9.92 -15.90
CA ARG A 5 6.84 -10.90 -14.98
C ARG A 5 7.05 -10.21 -13.64
N ARG A 6 6.53 -10.82 -12.57
CA ARG A 6 6.83 -10.37 -11.21
C ARG A 6 8.29 -10.64 -10.89
N TYR A 7 8.97 -9.64 -10.37
CA TYR A 7 10.30 -9.83 -9.83
C TYR A 7 10.20 -10.63 -8.53
N ARG A 8 11.05 -11.64 -8.39
CA ARG A 8 11.18 -12.44 -7.19
C ARG A 8 12.61 -12.35 -6.70
N VAL A 9 12.82 -11.58 -5.62
CA VAL A 9 14.10 -11.36 -4.97
C VAL A 9 13.98 -11.84 -3.53
N PRO A 10 14.58 -13.00 -3.18
CA PRO A 10 14.55 -13.49 -1.81
C PRO A 10 15.13 -12.45 -0.84
N GLY A 11 14.41 -12.15 0.24
CA GLY A 11 14.79 -11.12 1.20
C GLY A 11 14.71 -9.69 0.65
N GLY A 12 14.12 -9.50 -0.53
CA GLY A 12 14.05 -8.20 -1.19
C GLY A 12 13.15 -7.20 -0.48
N THR A 13 13.48 -5.93 -0.68
CA THR A 13 12.63 -4.79 -0.29
C THR A 13 11.86 -4.33 -1.51
N TYR A 14 10.57 -4.09 -1.34
CA TYR A 14 9.66 -3.73 -2.43
C TYR A 14 8.79 -2.55 -2.06
N PHE A 15 8.57 -1.69 -3.03
CA PHE A 15 7.50 -0.69 -2.98
C PHE A 15 6.27 -1.19 -3.73
N PHE A 16 5.08 -0.88 -3.21
CA PHE A 16 3.81 -1.26 -3.82
C PHE A 16 2.84 -0.09 -3.90
N THR A 17 2.04 -0.10 -4.98
CA THR A 17 0.78 0.67 -5.08
C THR A 17 -0.36 -0.32 -5.27
N VAL A 18 -1.34 -0.27 -4.37
CA VAL A 18 -2.49 -1.19 -4.36
C VAL A 18 -3.77 -0.40 -4.34
N ASN A 19 -4.59 -0.58 -5.37
CA ASN A 19 -5.78 0.23 -5.59
C ASN A 19 -7.08 -0.55 -5.35
N LEU A 20 -8.08 0.15 -4.83
CA LEU A 20 -9.46 -0.29 -4.97
C LEU A 20 -9.89 -0.23 -6.44
N LEU A 21 -10.90 -1.02 -6.81
CA LEU A 21 -11.43 -1.05 -8.17
C LEU A 21 -12.14 0.27 -8.52
N GLU A 22 -13.05 0.70 -7.63
CA GLU A 22 -13.71 2.01 -7.72
C GLU A 22 -12.89 3.01 -6.93
N ARG A 23 -12.40 4.05 -7.60
CA ARG A 23 -11.55 5.06 -6.96
C ARG A 23 -12.29 6.37 -6.71
N TYR A 24 -13.27 6.69 -7.55
CA TYR A 24 -14.00 7.95 -7.44
C TYR A 24 -14.96 7.94 -6.25
N SER A 25 -14.89 8.97 -5.42
CA SER A 25 -15.73 9.14 -4.22
C SER A 25 -15.75 7.91 -3.30
N ASN A 26 -14.61 7.23 -3.18
CA ASN A 26 -14.48 6.01 -2.39
C ASN A 26 -13.51 6.25 -1.22
N ASP A 27 -13.99 5.99 -0.01
CA ASP A 27 -13.22 6.13 1.24
C ASP A 27 -13.16 4.80 2.02
N LEU A 28 -13.38 3.69 1.33
CA LEU A 28 -13.58 2.37 1.94
C LEU A 28 -12.42 1.95 2.84
N LEU A 29 -11.18 2.24 2.44
CA LEU A 29 -10.00 1.88 3.22
C LEU A 29 -9.93 2.64 4.55
N ILE A 30 -10.30 3.90 4.54
CA ILE A 30 -10.28 4.74 5.76
C ILE A 30 -11.47 4.42 6.64
N ARG A 31 -12.65 4.24 6.06
CA ARG A 31 -13.88 3.86 6.78
C ARG A 31 -13.72 2.55 7.53
N HIS A 32 -12.95 1.62 6.99
CA HIS A 32 -12.68 0.30 7.59
C HIS A 32 -11.20 0.10 7.95
N ILE A 33 -10.52 1.18 8.38
CA ILE A 33 -9.08 1.17 8.62
C ILE A 33 -8.68 0.15 9.69
N ASP A 34 -9.45 0.00 10.76
CA ASP A 34 -9.12 -0.93 11.82
C ASP A 34 -9.27 -2.39 11.37
N THR A 35 -10.29 -2.69 10.56
CA THR A 35 -10.43 -3.99 9.89
C THR A 35 -9.22 -4.27 9.00
N PHE A 36 -8.80 -3.29 8.20
CA PHE A 36 -7.65 -3.42 7.33
C PHE A 36 -6.35 -3.68 8.12
N ARG A 37 -6.11 -2.91 9.17
CA ARG A 37 -4.96 -3.09 10.07
C ARG A 37 -4.93 -4.47 10.71
N THR A 38 -6.08 -4.96 11.17
CA THR A 38 -6.21 -6.31 11.74
C THR A 38 -5.83 -7.38 10.72
N VAL A 39 -6.34 -7.30 9.50
CA VAL A 39 -6.04 -8.25 8.42
C VAL A 39 -4.54 -8.24 8.08
N VAL A 40 -3.93 -7.06 8.00
CA VAL A 40 -2.47 -6.94 7.76
C VAL A 40 -1.68 -7.58 8.90
N GLN A 41 -2.06 -7.33 10.15
CA GLN A 41 -1.43 -7.92 11.32
C GLN A 41 -1.50 -9.46 11.32
N GLU A 42 -2.70 -10.03 11.07
CA GLU A 42 -2.89 -11.48 11.00
C GLU A 42 -2.11 -12.10 9.84
N THR A 43 -2.04 -11.42 8.71
CA THR A 43 -1.21 -11.85 7.58
C THR A 43 0.26 -11.89 7.96
N ARG A 44 0.76 -10.87 8.66
CA ARG A 44 2.16 -10.80 9.11
C ARG A 44 2.53 -11.88 10.12
N LYS A 45 1.61 -12.28 10.98
CA LYS A 45 1.85 -13.41 11.91
C LYS A 45 2.09 -14.71 11.17
N ARG A 46 1.37 -14.94 10.09
CA ARG A 46 1.43 -16.19 9.33
C ARG A 46 2.49 -16.17 8.23
N TRP A 47 2.66 -15.03 7.56
CA TRP A 47 3.68 -14.79 6.51
C TRP A 47 4.43 -13.51 6.85
N PRO A 48 5.50 -13.58 7.67
CA PRO A 48 6.21 -12.42 8.15
C PRO A 48 6.76 -11.52 7.04
N PHE A 49 6.71 -10.22 7.27
CA PHE A 49 7.41 -9.19 6.51
C PHE A 49 7.61 -7.95 7.38
N HIS A 50 8.66 -7.20 7.11
CA HIS A 50 8.91 -5.94 7.80
C HIS A 50 8.25 -4.79 7.06
N ILE A 51 7.49 -3.96 7.76
CA ILE A 51 6.92 -2.74 7.19
C ILE A 51 7.91 -1.61 7.38
N ASP A 52 8.55 -1.19 6.29
CA ASP A 52 9.47 -0.06 6.25
C ASP A 52 8.69 1.26 6.22
N ALA A 53 7.75 1.42 5.31
CA ALA A 53 6.82 2.54 5.28
C ALA A 53 5.42 2.08 4.81
N TRP A 54 4.40 2.79 5.26
CA TRP A 54 3.02 2.51 4.89
C TRP A 54 2.17 3.76 4.97
N VAL A 55 1.37 4.01 3.95
CA VAL A 55 0.34 5.05 3.95
C VAL A 55 -0.95 4.50 3.34
N VAL A 56 -2.05 4.66 4.05
CA VAL A 56 -3.38 4.29 3.55
C VAL A 56 -4.13 5.56 3.20
N LEU A 57 -4.55 5.63 1.95
CA LEU A 57 -5.38 6.70 1.40
C LEU A 57 -6.83 6.18 1.23
N PRO A 58 -7.80 7.01 0.94
CA PRO A 58 -9.20 6.58 0.91
C PRO A 58 -9.47 5.38 -0.01
N GLU A 59 -8.86 5.34 -1.21
CA GLU A 59 -9.14 4.36 -2.26
C GLU A 59 -7.90 3.59 -2.75
N HIS A 60 -6.73 3.84 -2.18
CA HIS A 60 -5.49 3.12 -2.48
C HIS A 60 -4.50 3.22 -1.33
N LEU A 61 -3.41 2.50 -1.45
CA LEU A 61 -2.32 2.56 -0.49
C LEU A 61 -0.97 2.46 -1.20
N HIS A 62 0.04 3.00 -0.54
CA HIS A 62 1.43 2.78 -0.87
C HIS A 62 2.15 2.17 0.32
N CYS A 63 3.08 1.28 0.06
CA CYS A 63 3.93 0.77 1.11
C CYS A 63 5.31 0.34 0.60
N VAL A 64 6.26 0.34 1.51
CA VAL A 64 7.54 -0.33 1.36
C VAL A 64 7.61 -1.42 2.41
N TRP A 65 7.91 -2.65 2.01
CA TRP A 65 8.17 -3.73 2.93
C TRP A 65 9.35 -4.60 2.51
N THR A 66 9.98 -5.25 3.49
CA THR A 66 11.10 -6.17 3.30
C THR A 66 10.69 -7.58 3.68
N LEU A 67 10.99 -8.54 2.79
CA LEU A 67 10.71 -9.95 3.03
C LEU A 67 11.81 -10.63 3.88
N PRO A 68 11.49 -11.75 4.55
CA PRO A 68 12.50 -12.61 5.16
C PRO A 68 13.53 -13.09 4.12
N ILE A 69 14.75 -13.37 4.58
CA ILE A 69 15.96 -13.58 3.73
C ILE A 69 15.81 -14.67 2.65
N SER A 70 14.97 -15.68 2.89
CA SER A 70 14.72 -16.80 1.97
C SER A 70 13.38 -16.76 1.26
N ASP A 71 12.60 -15.70 1.45
CA ASP A 71 11.22 -15.56 0.97
C ASP A 71 11.15 -14.53 -0.17
N ASP A 72 10.39 -14.85 -1.21
CA ASP A 72 10.16 -13.98 -2.35
C ASP A 72 8.68 -13.84 -2.74
N ASP A 73 7.75 -14.35 -1.88
CA ASP A 73 6.34 -14.46 -2.23
C ASP A 73 5.50 -13.25 -1.75
N ASN A 74 5.61 -12.15 -2.46
CA ASN A 74 4.74 -10.99 -2.27
C ASN A 74 3.30 -11.24 -2.72
N ALA A 75 3.12 -12.04 -3.78
CA ALA A 75 1.82 -12.25 -4.39
C ALA A 75 0.82 -12.93 -3.45
N ASN A 76 1.28 -13.93 -2.68
CA ASN A 76 0.45 -14.59 -1.69
C ASN A 76 0.04 -13.65 -0.56
N ARG A 77 0.96 -12.81 -0.07
CA ARG A 77 0.69 -11.83 0.98
C ARG A 77 -0.41 -10.86 0.54
N TRP A 78 -0.28 -10.27 -0.63
CA TRP A 78 -1.32 -9.39 -1.17
C TRP A 78 -2.64 -10.10 -1.42
N ARG A 79 -2.61 -11.33 -1.91
CA ARG A 79 -3.81 -12.14 -2.08
C ARG A 79 -4.54 -12.34 -0.75
N VAL A 80 -3.82 -12.70 0.30
CA VAL A 80 -4.38 -12.94 1.64
C VAL A 80 -4.92 -11.64 2.25
N ILE A 81 -4.18 -10.54 2.17
CA ILE A 81 -4.62 -9.21 2.66
C ILE A 81 -5.89 -8.77 1.94
N LYS A 82 -5.90 -8.80 0.61
CA LYS A 82 -7.07 -8.40 -0.19
C LYS A 82 -8.30 -9.25 0.10
N GLN A 83 -8.14 -10.57 0.16
CA GLN A 83 -9.23 -11.50 0.48
C GLN A 83 -9.73 -11.33 1.92
N GLY A 84 -8.83 -11.22 2.87
CA GLY A 84 -9.18 -11.04 4.28
C GLY A 84 -9.99 -9.77 4.49
N PHE A 85 -9.54 -8.65 3.94
CA PHE A 85 -10.26 -7.39 4.01
C PHE A 85 -11.64 -7.50 3.35
N SER A 86 -11.70 -8.02 2.11
CA SER A 86 -12.97 -8.17 1.39
C SER A 86 -13.98 -9.05 2.15
N LYS A 87 -13.53 -10.16 2.73
CA LYS A 87 -14.40 -11.08 3.49
C LYS A 87 -14.92 -10.46 4.79
N SER A 88 -14.17 -9.54 5.39
CA SER A 88 -14.53 -8.87 6.64
C SER A 88 -15.54 -7.73 6.46
N LEU A 89 -15.83 -7.35 5.21
CA LEU A 89 -16.77 -6.27 4.91
C LEU A 89 -18.17 -6.78 4.60
N PRO A 90 -19.23 -6.03 4.95
CA PRO A 90 -20.59 -6.33 4.49
C PRO A 90 -20.64 -6.29 2.95
N ILE A 91 -21.52 -7.10 2.37
CA ILE A 91 -21.70 -7.16 0.92
C ILE A 91 -22.65 -6.03 0.49
N THR A 92 -22.08 -4.91 0.09
CA THR A 92 -22.84 -3.72 -0.34
C THR A 92 -22.47 -3.25 -1.74
N GLU A 93 -21.38 -3.78 -2.30
CA GLU A 93 -20.87 -3.38 -3.61
C GLU A 93 -21.73 -3.91 -4.76
N ARG A 94 -21.89 -3.10 -5.81
CA ARG A 94 -22.49 -3.54 -7.06
C ARG A 94 -21.54 -4.47 -7.81
N ARG A 95 -22.01 -5.66 -8.16
CA ARG A 95 -21.21 -6.67 -8.86
C ARG A 95 -21.81 -6.99 -10.24
N SER A 96 -20.94 -7.09 -11.24
CA SER A 96 -21.36 -7.63 -12.55
C SER A 96 -21.64 -9.13 -12.45
N ALA A 97 -22.47 -9.66 -13.35
CA ALA A 97 -22.76 -11.10 -13.43
C ALA A 97 -21.48 -11.96 -13.54
N VAL A 98 -20.48 -11.49 -14.29
CA VAL A 98 -19.18 -12.17 -14.42
C VAL A 98 -18.44 -12.26 -13.08
N ARG A 99 -18.46 -11.21 -12.27
CA ARG A 99 -17.83 -11.22 -10.93
C ARG A 99 -18.57 -12.13 -9.97
N VAL A 100 -19.91 -12.11 -10.01
CA VAL A 100 -20.73 -13.02 -9.20
C VAL A 100 -20.40 -14.47 -9.54
N ALA A 101 -20.37 -14.82 -10.84
CA ALA A 101 -20.04 -16.17 -11.31
C ALA A 101 -18.62 -16.63 -10.91
N ARG A 102 -17.67 -15.69 -10.77
CA ARG A 102 -16.30 -15.96 -10.34
C ARG A 102 -16.08 -15.89 -8.82
N GLY A 103 -17.11 -15.58 -8.04
CA GLY A 103 -16.99 -15.36 -6.62
C GLY A 103 -16.19 -14.09 -6.24
N GLU A 104 -16.00 -13.16 -7.17
CA GLU A 104 -15.24 -11.93 -6.96
C GLU A 104 -16.15 -10.84 -6.41
N ARG A 105 -15.68 -10.16 -5.34
CA ARG A 105 -16.40 -9.03 -4.76
C ARG A 105 -16.23 -7.72 -5.57
N GLY A 106 -15.12 -7.58 -6.30
CA GLY A 106 -14.85 -6.37 -7.06
C GLY A 106 -14.47 -5.17 -6.20
N ILE A 107 -13.90 -5.40 -5.02
CA ILE A 107 -13.42 -4.34 -4.11
C ILE A 107 -12.05 -3.85 -4.59
N TRP A 108 -11.17 -4.75 -4.98
CA TRP A 108 -9.80 -4.45 -5.38
C TRP A 108 -9.59 -4.57 -6.87
N GLN A 109 -8.68 -3.75 -7.42
CA GLN A 109 -8.07 -4.07 -8.71
C GLN A 109 -7.35 -5.41 -8.60
N ARG A 110 -7.39 -6.23 -9.66
CA ARG A 110 -6.76 -7.56 -9.64
C ARG A 110 -5.26 -7.47 -9.48
N ARG A 111 -4.63 -6.55 -10.19
CA ARG A 111 -3.19 -6.32 -10.17
C ARG A 111 -2.85 -5.22 -9.17
N PHE A 112 -1.62 -5.22 -8.73
CA PHE A 112 -0.97 -4.15 -8.00
C PHE A 112 0.34 -3.81 -8.69
N TRP A 113 0.80 -2.59 -8.53
CA TRP A 113 2.10 -2.18 -9.02
C TRP A 113 3.17 -2.53 -7.98
N GLU A 114 4.34 -3.00 -8.45
CA GLU A 114 5.47 -3.32 -7.59
C GLU A 114 6.77 -2.80 -8.20
N HIS A 115 7.68 -2.36 -7.35
CA HIS A 115 9.03 -1.96 -7.69
C HIS A 115 10.01 -2.58 -6.69
N VAL A 116 11.05 -3.24 -7.17
CA VAL A 116 12.13 -3.76 -6.33
C VAL A 116 13.06 -2.61 -5.99
N ILE A 117 13.26 -2.34 -4.70
CA ILE A 117 14.21 -1.34 -4.23
C ILE A 117 15.63 -1.82 -4.52
N ARG A 118 16.44 -0.97 -5.17
CA ARG A 118 17.75 -1.30 -5.71
C ARG A 118 18.92 -0.90 -4.83
N ASP A 119 18.79 0.24 -4.14
CA ASP A 119 19.82 0.86 -3.35
C ASP A 119 19.22 1.81 -2.30
N ASP A 120 20.08 2.44 -1.49
CA ASP A 120 19.66 3.32 -0.40
C ASP A 120 18.98 4.61 -0.90
N GLU A 121 19.37 5.13 -2.06
CA GLU A 121 18.74 6.31 -2.66
C GLU A 121 17.32 5.97 -3.14
N ASP A 122 17.15 4.85 -3.81
CA ASP A 122 15.86 4.31 -4.24
C ASP A 122 14.95 4.03 -3.03
N TYR A 123 15.52 3.47 -1.97
CA TYR A 123 14.81 3.23 -0.70
C TYR A 123 14.31 4.55 -0.09
N ALA A 124 15.18 5.52 0.11
CA ALA A 124 14.83 6.81 0.70
C ALA A 124 13.75 7.52 -0.12
N ALA A 125 13.88 7.52 -1.44
CA ALA A 125 12.90 8.14 -2.34
C ALA A 125 11.50 7.52 -2.21
N HIS A 126 11.39 6.20 -2.07
CA HIS A 126 10.11 5.53 -1.93
C HIS A 126 9.50 5.66 -0.53
N ILE A 127 10.33 5.73 0.52
CA ILE A 127 9.88 6.06 1.88
C ILE A 127 9.29 7.47 1.90
N ASP A 128 10.00 8.45 1.36
CA ASP A 128 9.53 9.85 1.27
C ASP A 128 8.25 9.95 0.45
N TYR A 129 8.19 9.21 -0.67
CA TYR A 129 6.99 9.17 -1.51
C TYR A 129 5.77 8.64 -0.76
N CYS A 130 5.91 7.58 0.03
CA CYS A 130 4.82 7.10 0.89
C CYS A 130 4.33 8.21 1.82
N HIS A 131 5.23 8.88 2.51
CA HIS A 131 4.87 9.84 3.53
C HIS A 131 4.29 11.15 3.00
N ILE A 132 4.76 11.63 1.84
CA ILE A 132 4.25 12.88 1.24
C ILE A 132 2.89 12.70 0.54
N ASN A 133 2.48 11.48 0.30
CA ASN A 133 1.33 11.17 -0.55
C ASN A 133 0.01 11.82 -0.12
N PRO A 134 -0.37 11.89 1.18
CA PRO A 134 -1.59 12.58 1.60
C PRO A 134 -1.59 14.07 1.23
N MET A 135 -0.45 14.76 1.33
CA MET A 135 -0.32 16.14 0.87
C MET A 135 -0.41 16.25 -0.65
N LYS A 136 0.26 15.35 -1.37
CA LYS A 136 0.22 15.30 -2.84
C LYS A 136 -1.21 15.18 -3.37
N HIS A 137 -2.05 14.41 -2.69
CA HIS A 137 -3.47 14.25 -3.03
C HIS A 137 -4.38 15.35 -2.45
N GLY A 138 -3.83 16.35 -1.77
CA GLY A 138 -4.60 17.45 -1.19
C GLY A 138 -5.50 17.05 -0.02
N LEU A 139 -5.24 15.91 0.60
CA LEU A 139 -6.03 15.42 1.74
C LEU A 139 -5.71 16.16 3.03
N VAL A 140 -4.49 16.63 3.18
CA VAL A 140 -3.98 17.40 4.32
C VAL A 140 -3.04 18.50 3.85
N LYS A 141 -2.83 19.51 4.71
CA LYS A 141 -1.88 20.60 4.46
C LYS A 141 -0.48 20.29 5.00
N GLN A 142 -0.39 19.44 6.01
CA GLN A 142 0.85 18.97 6.61
C GLN A 142 0.86 17.43 6.66
N VAL A 143 2.00 16.82 6.43
CA VAL A 143 2.14 15.35 6.47
C VAL A 143 1.71 14.78 7.82
N ALA A 144 2.05 15.48 8.89
CA ALA A 144 1.71 15.07 10.27
C ALA A 144 0.19 15.01 10.54
N ASP A 145 -0.62 15.70 9.75
CA ASP A 145 -2.08 15.70 9.95
C ASP A 145 -2.76 14.43 9.43
N TRP A 146 -2.03 13.57 8.67
CA TRP A 146 -2.58 12.32 8.17
C TRP A 146 -2.33 11.16 9.14
N PRO A 147 -3.38 10.59 9.79
CA PRO A 147 -3.18 9.61 10.87
C PRO A 147 -2.86 8.20 10.37
N TYR A 148 -3.08 7.90 9.08
CA TYR A 148 -2.97 6.54 8.51
C TYR A 148 -1.65 6.34 7.77
N SER A 149 -0.54 6.69 8.44
CA SER A 149 0.80 6.68 7.89
C SER A 149 1.83 6.24 8.94
N THR A 150 2.90 5.60 8.51
CA THR A 150 4.08 5.32 9.32
C THR A 150 4.92 6.57 9.60
N PHE A 151 4.60 7.72 9.02
CA PHE A 151 5.28 8.99 9.25
C PHE A 151 5.47 9.29 10.74
N HIS A 152 4.42 9.08 11.55
CA HIS A 152 4.46 9.33 12.99
C HIS A 152 5.53 8.50 13.70
N ARG A 153 5.71 7.22 13.32
CA ARG A 153 6.80 6.37 13.83
C ARG A 153 8.18 6.93 13.48
N TYR A 154 8.33 7.49 12.28
CA TYR A 154 9.59 8.12 11.86
C TYR A 154 9.89 9.40 12.64
N VAL A 155 8.88 10.18 12.97
CA VAL A 155 9.03 11.35 13.88
C VAL A 155 9.42 10.91 15.29
N GLU A 156 8.74 9.90 15.84
CA GLU A 156 9.05 9.34 17.16
C GLU A 156 10.50 8.84 17.27
N HIS A 157 11.03 8.28 16.19
CA HIS A 157 12.42 7.80 16.13
C HIS A 157 13.43 8.88 15.71
N GLY A 158 13.00 10.14 15.56
CA GLY A 158 13.86 11.24 15.20
C GLY A 158 14.39 11.23 13.76
N LEU A 159 13.78 10.44 12.89
CA LEU A 159 14.18 10.33 11.48
C LEU A 159 13.61 11.46 10.61
N TYR A 160 12.46 12.01 11.00
CA TYR A 160 11.85 13.19 10.40
C TYR A 160 11.49 14.22 11.47
N PRO A 161 11.60 15.53 11.18
CA PRO A 161 10.97 16.55 12.01
C PRO A 161 9.44 16.50 11.82
N LEU A 162 8.69 16.97 12.81
CA LEU A 162 7.22 16.97 12.77
C LEU A 162 6.65 17.81 11.62
N ASP A 163 7.35 18.89 11.28
CA ASP A 163 7.02 19.80 10.17
C ASP A 163 7.63 19.39 8.83
N TRP A 164 8.13 18.14 8.73
CA TRP A 164 8.72 17.64 7.50
C TRP A 164 7.75 17.79 6.33
N ALA A 165 8.25 18.40 5.28
CA ALA A 165 7.64 18.40 3.96
C ALA A 165 8.71 17.97 2.96
N ALA A 166 8.33 17.15 2.01
CA ALA A 166 9.26 16.71 1.00
C ALA A 166 9.85 17.92 0.25
N SER A 167 11.15 17.86 -0.01
CA SER A 167 11.78 18.82 -0.90
C SER A 167 11.11 18.79 -2.28
N PRO A 168 10.99 19.94 -3.00
CA PRO A 168 10.46 19.99 -4.38
C PRO A 168 11.17 19.05 -5.36
N SER A 169 12.31 18.49 -4.99
CA SER A 169 13.11 17.56 -5.77
C SER A 169 12.68 16.09 -5.66
N ILE A 170 11.61 15.73 -4.94
CA ILE A 170 11.09 14.38 -5.00
C ILE A 170 10.64 14.11 -6.43
N ARG A 171 11.48 13.38 -7.16
CA ARG A 171 11.13 12.84 -8.47
C ARG A 171 9.95 11.91 -8.26
N PHE A 172 8.87 12.17 -9.00
CA PHE A 172 7.70 11.30 -9.00
C PHE A 172 8.15 9.88 -9.35
N VAL A 173 7.94 8.96 -8.44
CA VAL A 173 8.14 7.54 -8.70
C VAL A 173 7.08 7.14 -9.72
N ASP A 174 7.50 6.65 -10.90
CA ASP A 174 6.59 6.14 -11.92
C ASP A 174 5.76 4.99 -11.36
N GLY A 175 4.46 5.17 -11.25
CA GLY A 175 3.54 4.14 -10.69
C GLY A 175 2.09 4.58 -10.59
N GLU A 176 1.77 5.82 -10.85
CA GLU A 176 0.40 6.37 -10.77
C GLU A 176 -0.33 6.47 -12.12
N ARG A 177 0.08 5.69 -13.12
CA ARG A 177 -0.71 5.57 -14.35
C ARG A 177 -1.73 4.44 -14.19
N GLY A 178 -2.92 4.82 -13.76
CA GLY A 178 -4.08 3.94 -13.71
C GLY A 178 -5.34 4.72 -13.55
#